data_e0b326f0c9985b8c0f3ecee638f3a4e9
#
_entry.id   e0b326f0c9985b8c0f3ecee638f3a4e9
#
_cell.length_a   1.000
_cell.length_b   1.000
_cell.length_c   1.000
_cell.angle_alpha   90.00
_cell.angle_beta   90.00
_cell.angle_gamma   90.00
#
_symmetry.space_group_name_H-M   'P 1'
#
loop_
_entity.id
_entity.type
_entity.pdbx_description
1 polymer ?
#
loop_
_entity_poly.entity_id
_entity_poly.type
_entity_poly.pdbx_seq_one_letter_code
_entity_poly.pdbx_strand_id
1 'polypeptide(L)'
;EYLEELIDAGLDHVQITLESHDPSVHNRMTGAESFEATVQAIRNSLEAGLHTITNSTITRINADGMADTVKFAGELGLKAVAANAVIHSGRALEGDYAVTPEKLESTLLQMEEELDRLGMRFIWYSPTRYCVFNPMELELGEKRCTAGEYNLCVEPDGEVLPCQSWYESAGNILTDPWESIWNGELLRSARERTWADDTCRGCVHFSLCGGGCPLEKKNGGPCRDSM
;
A
#
# COMPACT_ATOMS: atom_id res chain seq x y z
N GLU A 1 -8.08 -27.86 -5.78
CA GLU A 1 -9.49 -27.98 -5.32
C GLU A 1 -10.03 -26.62 -4.86
N TYR A 2 -9.64 -26.06 -3.72
CA TYR A 2 -10.20 -24.78 -3.24
C TYR A 2 -9.98 -23.59 -4.20
N LEU A 3 -8.79 -23.48 -4.81
CA LEU A 3 -8.50 -22.45 -5.79
C LEU A 3 -9.36 -22.61 -7.06
N GLU A 4 -9.60 -23.80 -7.51
CA GLU A 4 -10.46 -24.11 -8.65
C GLU A 4 -11.92 -23.71 -8.36
N GLU A 5 -12.42 -23.97 -7.16
CA GLU A 5 -13.76 -23.53 -6.72
C GLU A 5 -13.90 -22.00 -6.78
N LEU A 6 -12.84 -21.26 -6.37
CA LEU A 6 -12.84 -19.80 -6.45
C LEU A 6 -12.82 -19.31 -7.90
N ILE A 7 -12.05 -19.94 -8.77
CA ILE A 7 -12.00 -19.63 -10.21
C ILE A 7 -13.36 -19.90 -10.86
N ASP A 8 -13.98 -21.04 -10.56
CA ASP A 8 -15.31 -21.39 -11.06
C ASP A 8 -16.38 -20.38 -10.56
N ALA A 9 -16.17 -19.78 -9.39
CA ALA A 9 -16.99 -18.71 -8.85
C ALA A 9 -16.69 -17.32 -9.46
N GLY A 10 -15.68 -17.20 -10.35
CA GLY A 10 -15.34 -15.97 -11.07
C GLY A 10 -14.12 -15.22 -10.55
N LEU A 11 -13.26 -15.85 -9.71
CA LEU A 11 -11.98 -15.24 -9.33
C LEU A 11 -11.06 -15.18 -10.55
N ASP A 12 -10.55 -13.98 -10.87
CA ASP A 12 -9.64 -13.74 -12.00
C ASP A 12 -8.33 -13.05 -11.59
N HIS A 13 -8.26 -12.49 -10.39
CA HIS A 13 -7.11 -11.76 -9.88
C HIS A 13 -6.82 -12.13 -8.42
N VAL A 14 -5.53 -12.28 -8.11
CA VAL A 14 -5.05 -12.42 -6.73
C VAL A 14 -3.84 -11.54 -6.47
N GLN A 15 -3.79 -10.97 -5.28
CA GLN A 15 -2.61 -10.28 -4.75
C GLN A 15 -2.11 -11.06 -3.53
N ILE A 16 -0.85 -11.48 -3.58
CA ILE A 16 -0.23 -12.31 -2.54
C ILE A 16 0.88 -11.51 -1.88
N THR A 17 0.90 -11.46 -0.55
CA THR A 17 1.97 -10.78 0.19
C THR A 17 3.29 -11.55 0.07
N LEU A 18 4.31 -10.89 -0.47
CA LEU A 18 5.69 -11.39 -0.51
C LEU A 18 6.61 -10.29 0.01
N GLU A 19 7.02 -10.39 1.25
CA GLU A 19 7.77 -9.32 1.92
C GLU A 19 9.28 -9.34 1.60
N SER A 20 9.82 -10.48 1.18
CA SER A 20 11.23 -10.65 0.80
C SER A 20 11.43 -11.95 0.02
N HIS A 21 12.51 -11.99 -0.80
CA HIS A 21 13.06 -13.21 -1.40
C HIS A 21 13.77 -14.10 -0.35
N ASP A 22 14.24 -13.49 0.75
CA ASP A 22 14.86 -14.21 1.87
C ASP A 22 13.79 -14.76 2.81
N PRO A 23 13.73 -16.10 3.02
CA PRO A 23 12.75 -16.72 3.90
C PRO A 23 12.76 -16.16 5.33
N SER A 24 13.94 -15.85 5.88
CA SER A 24 14.05 -15.38 7.25
C SER A 24 13.52 -13.96 7.41
N VAL A 25 13.73 -13.11 6.41
CA VAL A 25 13.20 -11.74 6.37
C VAL A 25 11.69 -11.77 6.16
N HIS A 26 11.19 -12.58 5.21
CA HIS A 26 9.76 -12.74 4.97
C HIS A 26 9.03 -13.21 6.24
N ASN A 27 9.50 -14.30 6.85
CA ASN A 27 8.90 -14.88 8.03
C ASN A 27 8.91 -13.92 9.24
N ARG A 28 10.00 -13.17 9.41
CA ARG A 28 10.08 -12.13 10.43
C ARG A 28 9.05 -11.03 10.23
N MET A 29 8.82 -10.60 8.99
CA MET A 29 7.85 -9.54 8.68
C MET A 29 6.41 -10.00 8.80
N THR A 30 6.10 -11.20 8.34
CA THR A 30 4.76 -11.80 8.45
C THR A 30 4.44 -12.26 9.87
N GLY A 31 5.47 -12.53 10.68
CA GLY A 31 5.32 -13.09 12.03
C GLY A 31 4.97 -14.58 12.03
N ALA A 32 5.22 -15.29 10.94
CA ALA A 32 4.92 -16.71 10.77
C ALA A 32 5.91 -17.36 9.79
N GLU A 33 6.16 -18.66 9.96
CA GLU A 33 6.93 -19.47 9.02
C GLU A 33 6.10 -19.73 7.73
N SER A 34 5.93 -18.69 6.90
CA SER A 34 4.99 -18.68 5.78
C SER A 34 5.64 -18.61 4.40
N PHE A 35 6.96 -18.42 4.29
CA PHE A 35 7.63 -18.19 3.01
C PHE A 35 7.33 -19.29 1.97
N GLU A 36 7.55 -20.55 2.32
CA GLU A 36 7.33 -21.67 1.40
C GLU A 36 5.87 -21.79 0.96
N ALA A 37 4.93 -21.59 1.89
CA ALA A 37 3.50 -21.60 1.60
C ALA A 37 3.12 -20.43 0.66
N THR A 38 3.70 -19.25 0.88
CA THR A 38 3.51 -18.08 0.01
C THR A 38 4.03 -18.33 -1.40
N VAL A 39 5.25 -18.87 -1.53
CA VAL A 39 5.83 -19.21 -2.85
C VAL A 39 4.99 -20.26 -3.56
N GLN A 40 4.53 -21.27 -2.84
CA GLN A 40 3.65 -22.28 -3.43
C GLN A 40 2.30 -21.71 -3.86
N ALA A 41 1.72 -20.79 -3.08
CA ALA A 41 0.48 -20.10 -3.46
C ALA A 41 0.65 -19.28 -4.74
N ILE A 42 1.77 -18.56 -4.90
CA ILE A 42 2.10 -17.83 -6.13
C ILE A 42 2.16 -18.78 -7.33
N ARG A 43 2.89 -19.90 -7.21
CA ARG A 43 3.00 -20.89 -8.28
C ARG A 43 1.64 -21.48 -8.66
N ASN A 44 0.84 -21.91 -7.68
CA ASN A 44 -0.49 -22.47 -7.91
C ASN A 44 -1.40 -21.47 -8.63
N SER A 45 -1.35 -20.18 -8.25
CA SER A 45 -2.17 -19.14 -8.87
C SER A 45 -1.77 -18.88 -10.32
N LEU A 46 -0.46 -18.85 -10.60
CA LEU A 46 0.05 -18.71 -11.96
C LEU A 46 -0.27 -19.92 -12.84
N GLU A 47 -0.10 -21.14 -12.32
CA GLU A 47 -0.44 -22.39 -13.02
C GLU A 47 -1.94 -22.47 -13.34
N ALA A 48 -2.78 -21.95 -12.46
CA ALA A 48 -4.23 -21.85 -12.66
C ALA A 48 -4.65 -20.72 -13.64
N GLY A 49 -3.71 -19.92 -14.14
CA GLY A 49 -3.96 -18.85 -15.11
C GLY A 49 -4.53 -17.56 -14.52
N LEU A 50 -4.50 -17.40 -13.20
CA LEU A 50 -4.95 -16.18 -12.54
C LEU A 50 -4.00 -15.01 -12.81
N HIS A 51 -4.56 -13.81 -12.95
CA HIS A 51 -3.77 -12.57 -12.88
C HIS A 51 -3.19 -12.42 -11.47
N THR A 52 -1.93 -12.81 -11.31
CA THR A 52 -1.26 -12.87 -10.00
C THR A 52 -0.24 -11.75 -9.89
N ILE A 53 -0.33 -10.96 -8.82
CA ILE A 53 0.68 -9.98 -8.43
C ILE A 53 1.11 -10.21 -6.98
N THR A 54 2.31 -9.77 -6.63
CA THR A 54 2.73 -9.70 -5.23
C THR A 54 2.64 -8.29 -4.70
N ASN A 55 2.52 -8.15 -3.37
CA ASN A 55 2.62 -6.87 -2.68
C ASN A 55 3.61 -6.99 -1.51
N SER A 56 4.51 -6.02 -1.40
CA SER A 56 5.51 -5.92 -0.33
C SER A 56 5.36 -4.59 0.40
N THR A 57 5.48 -4.61 1.72
CA THR A 57 5.60 -3.39 2.51
C THR A 57 7.09 -3.07 2.70
N ILE A 58 7.56 -1.93 2.18
CA ILE A 58 8.95 -1.51 2.31
C ILE A 58 9.18 -0.99 3.73
N THR A 59 10.07 -1.67 4.45
CA THR A 59 10.44 -1.37 5.83
C THR A 59 11.96 -1.37 6.00
N ARG A 60 12.46 -0.94 7.16
CA ARG A 60 13.89 -1.07 7.52
C ARG A 60 14.41 -2.51 7.52
N ILE A 61 13.50 -3.50 7.54
CA ILE A 61 13.87 -4.91 7.61
C ILE A 61 14.21 -5.45 6.23
N ASN A 62 13.51 -5.02 5.18
CA ASN A 62 13.60 -5.60 3.84
C ASN A 62 14.09 -4.63 2.75
N ALA A 63 14.19 -3.32 3.03
CA ALA A 63 14.51 -2.30 2.01
C ALA A 63 15.77 -2.59 1.19
N ASP A 64 16.81 -3.15 1.81
CA ASP A 64 18.08 -3.47 1.13
C ASP A 64 17.95 -4.66 0.17
N GLY A 65 16.96 -5.53 0.35
CA GLY A 65 16.73 -6.74 -0.47
C GLY A 65 15.56 -6.62 -1.45
N MET A 66 14.98 -5.42 -1.64
CA MET A 66 13.78 -5.27 -2.46
C MET A 66 14.03 -5.50 -3.96
N ALA A 67 15.17 -5.08 -4.49
CA ALA A 67 15.55 -5.39 -5.89
C ALA A 67 15.69 -6.90 -6.11
N ASP A 68 16.32 -7.62 -5.18
CA ASP A 68 16.42 -9.09 -5.24
C ASP A 68 15.04 -9.75 -5.09
N THR A 69 14.12 -9.14 -4.33
CA THR A 69 12.74 -9.61 -4.21
C THR A 69 11.97 -9.44 -5.54
N VAL A 70 12.19 -8.34 -6.25
CA VAL A 70 11.66 -8.13 -7.61
C VAL A 70 12.20 -9.20 -8.57
N LYS A 71 13.51 -9.42 -8.55
CA LYS A 71 14.16 -10.47 -9.36
C LYS A 71 13.55 -11.84 -9.08
N PHE A 72 13.42 -12.20 -7.83
CA PHE A 72 12.80 -13.47 -7.41
C PHE A 72 11.34 -13.59 -7.88
N ALA A 73 10.58 -12.51 -7.79
CA ALA A 73 9.19 -12.47 -8.31
C ALA A 73 9.16 -12.74 -9.82
N GLY A 74 10.10 -12.16 -10.58
CA GLY A 74 10.27 -12.43 -12.02
C GLY A 74 10.66 -13.89 -12.32
N GLU A 75 11.54 -14.49 -11.52
CA GLU A 75 11.94 -15.90 -11.61
C GLU A 75 10.76 -16.85 -11.34
N LEU A 76 9.79 -16.45 -10.49
CA LEU A 76 8.55 -17.17 -10.28
C LEU A 76 7.57 -17.04 -11.45
N GLY A 77 7.80 -16.11 -12.38
CA GLY A 77 6.96 -15.91 -13.57
C GLY A 77 5.96 -14.74 -13.46
N LEU A 78 6.02 -13.96 -12.39
CA LEU A 78 5.17 -12.78 -12.22
C LEU A 78 5.46 -11.73 -13.30
N LYS A 79 4.43 -10.96 -13.68
CA LYS A 79 4.51 -9.87 -14.68
C LYS A 79 4.33 -8.49 -14.05
N ALA A 80 3.94 -8.46 -12.80
CA ALA A 80 3.80 -7.23 -12.05
C ALA A 80 4.03 -7.48 -10.55
N VAL A 81 4.59 -6.49 -9.89
CA VAL A 81 4.68 -6.45 -8.42
C VAL A 81 4.10 -5.14 -7.92
N ALA A 82 3.55 -5.17 -6.73
CA ALA A 82 3.12 -3.99 -6.01
C ALA A 82 3.99 -3.78 -4.77
N ALA A 83 4.10 -2.52 -4.35
CA ALA A 83 4.67 -2.20 -3.05
C ALA A 83 3.97 -1.00 -2.41
N ASN A 84 4.14 -0.89 -1.11
CA ASN A 84 3.72 0.27 -0.32
C ASN A 84 4.76 0.59 0.76
N ALA A 85 4.80 1.84 1.18
CA ALA A 85 5.51 2.23 2.40
C ALA A 85 4.74 1.78 3.64
N VAL A 86 5.38 1.83 4.80
CA VAL A 86 4.72 1.58 6.09
C VAL A 86 3.53 2.52 6.25
N ILE A 87 2.37 1.94 6.52
CA ILE A 87 1.18 2.69 6.96
C ILE A 87 1.20 2.70 8.49
N HIS A 88 1.19 3.89 9.09
CA HIS A 88 1.22 4.05 10.55
C HIS A 88 -0.12 3.68 11.18
N SER A 89 -0.38 2.38 11.23
CA SER A 89 -1.61 1.79 11.75
C SER A 89 -1.36 0.39 12.30
N GLY A 90 -2.18 -0.06 13.25
CA GLY A 90 -2.06 -1.36 13.87
C GLY A 90 -0.65 -1.58 14.47
N ARG A 91 -0.07 -2.75 14.27
CA ARG A 91 1.26 -3.11 14.80
C ARG A 91 2.40 -2.23 14.29
N ALA A 92 2.23 -1.51 13.19
CA ALA A 92 3.24 -0.57 12.71
C ALA A 92 3.45 0.63 13.65
N LEU A 93 2.54 0.86 14.60
CA LEU A 93 2.67 1.87 15.66
C LEU A 93 3.55 1.40 16.84
N GLU A 94 3.81 0.10 16.96
CA GLU A 94 4.55 -0.50 18.07
C GLU A 94 6.07 -0.45 17.88
N GLY A 95 6.54 -0.04 16.68
CA GLY A 95 7.96 -0.01 16.37
C GLY A 95 8.34 0.99 15.29
N ASP A 96 9.64 1.20 15.14
CA ASP A 96 10.22 2.07 14.12
C ASP A 96 10.56 1.27 12.85
N TYR A 97 9.53 0.99 12.06
CA TYR A 97 9.64 0.18 10.84
C TYR A 97 9.86 1.02 9.58
N ALA A 98 9.46 2.28 9.58
CA ALA A 98 9.55 3.13 8.40
C ALA A 98 11.00 3.44 8.03
N VAL A 99 11.31 3.38 6.75
CA VAL A 99 12.59 3.86 6.20
C VAL A 99 12.59 5.38 6.11
N THR A 100 13.78 5.98 6.03
CA THR A 100 13.87 7.42 5.72
C THR A 100 13.39 7.69 4.28
N PRO A 101 12.96 8.92 3.98
CA PRO A 101 12.56 9.29 2.62
C PRO A 101 13.62 8.98 1.57
N GLU A 102 14.88 9.30 1.86
CA GLU A 102 16.02 9.08 0.96
C GLU A 102 16.26 7.58 0.71
N LYS A 103 16.08 6.77 1.77
CA LYS A 103 16.19 5.31 1.64
C LYS A 103 15.02 4.74 0.86
N LEU A 104 13.80 5.26 1.06
CA LEU A 104 12.64 4.83 0.28
C LEU A 104 12.83 5.12 -1.20
N GLU A 105 13.21 6.35 -1.55
CA GLU A 105 13.47 6.76 -2.93
C GLU A 105 14.56 5.90 -3.59
N SER A 106 15.70 5.71 -2.91
CA SER A 106 16.78 4.87 -3.43
C SER A 106 16.37 3.40 -3.60
N THR A 107 15.52 2.88 -2.71
CA THR A 107 14.98 1.53 -2.82
C THR A 107 14.04 1.41 -4.03
N LEU A 108 13.15 2.40 -4.24
CA LEU A 108 12.25 2.41 -5.39
C LEU A 108 13.01 2.48 -6.72
N LEU A 109 14.04 3.32 -6.81
CA LEU A 109 14.91 3.39 -8.00
C LEU A 109 15.58 2.06 -8.31
N GLN A 110 16.12 1.36 -7.31
CA GLN A 110 16.72 0.04 -7.49
C GLN A 110 15.68 -1.02 -7.92
N MET A 111 14.48 -0.96 -7.39
CA MET A 111 13.38 -1.83 -7.81
C MET A 111 12.98 -1.56 -9.26
N GLU A 112 12.88 -0.29 -9.64
CA GLU A 112 12.51 0.14 -10.99
C GLU A 112 13.53 -0.32 -12.04
N GLU A 113 14.84 -0.16 -11.77
CA GLU A 113 15.91 -0.67 -12.63
C GLU A 113 15.79 -2.18 -12.87
N GLU A 114 15.49 -2.95 -11.84
CA GLU A 114 15.31 -4.40 -11.96
C GLU A 114 14.01 -4.77 -12.68
N LEU A 115 12.93 -4.03 -12.44
CA LEU A 115 11.64 -4.21 -13.13
C LEU A 115 11.76 -3.95 -14.64
N ASP A 116 12.44 -2.89 -15.02
CA ASP A 116 12.70 -2.54 -16.42
C ASP A 116 13.53 -3.64 -17.11
N ARG A 117 14.57 -4.14 -16.44
CA ARG A 117 15.41 -5.24 -16.93
C ARG A 117 14.60 -6.51 -17.19
N LEU A 118 13.57 -6.77 -16.39
CA LEU A 118 12.70 -7.95 -16.46
C LEU A 118 11.45 -7.71 -17.33
N GLY A 119 11.20 -6.48 -17.77
CA GLY A 119 9.97 -6.10 -18.48
C GLY A 119 8.72 -6.28 -17.64
N MET A 120 8.81 -6.06 -16.32
CA MET A 120 7.72 -6.20 -15.37
C MET A 120 7.10 -4.84 -15.03
N ARG A 121 5.81 -4.85 -14.69
CA ARG A 121 5.11 -3.64 -14.27
C ARG A 121 5.23 -3.42 -12.76
N PHE A 122 5.43 -2.17 -12.35
CA PHE A 122 5.38 -1.74 -10.96
C PHE A 122 4.07 -1.06 -10.60
N ILE A 123 3.57 -1.34 -9.40
CA ILE A 123 2.37 -0.71 -8.83
C ILE A 123 2.72 -0.16 -7.45
N TRP A 124 2.83 1.15 -7.35
CA TRP A 124 3.03 1.82 -6.07
C TRP A 124 1.68 2.23 -5.46
N TYR A 125 1.40 1.80 -4.22
CA TYR A 125 0.09 2.03 -3.59
C TYR A 125 0.07 3.18 -2.58
N SER A 126 1.24 3.58 -2.04
CA SER A 126 1.23 4.57 -0.97
C SER A 126 0.94 5.98 -1.46
N PRO A 127 0.03 6.69 -0.79
CA PRO A 127 -0.07 8.13 -0.93
C PRO A 127 1.28 8.75 -0.55
N THR A 128 1.85 9.52 -1.47
CA THR A 128 3.22 10.02 -1.37
C THR A 128 3.22 11.54 -1.29
N ARG A 129 3.97 12.10 -0.34
CA ARG A 129 4.19 13.54 -0.27
C ARG A 129 5.24 13.96 -1.30
N TYR A 130 4.86 14.79 -2.27
CA TYR A 130 5.73 15.21 -3.37
C TYR A 130 6.93 16.06 -2.92
N CYS A 131 6.87 16.64 -1.72
CA CYS A 131 8.03 17.27 -1.07
C CYS A 131 9.03 16.28 -0.46
N VAL A 132 8.69 14.99 -0.42
CA VAL A 132 9.58 13.91 0.04
C VAL A 132 10.31 13.31 -1.17
N PHE A 133 9.56 12.80 -2.12
CA PHE A 133 10.00 12.49 -3.48
C PHE A 133 8.79 12.62 -4.42
N ASN A 134 9.04 12.97 -5.67
CA ASN A 134 7.97 13.16 -6.64
C ASN A 134 7.67 11.84 -7.37
N PRO A 135 6.54 11.15 -7.10
CA PRO A 135 6.24 9.88 -7.74
C PRO A 135 6.02 10.00 -9.25
N MET A 136 5.73 11.20 -9.77
CA MET A 136 5.62 11.43 -11.21
C MET A 136 6.97 11.36 -11.92
N GLU A 137 8.07 11.73 -11.23
CA GLU A 137 9.43 11.65 -11.76
C GLU A 137 9.94 10.20 -11.82
N LEU A 138 9.36 9.33 -10.99
CA LEU A 138 9.59 7.89 -10.98
C LEU A 138 8.53 7.11 -11.78
N GLU A 139 7.80 7.75 -12.68
CA GLU A 139 6.74 7.15 -13.51
C GLU A 139 5.67 6.36 -12.73
N LEU A 140 5.60 6.54 -11.41
CA LEU A 140 4.65 5.84 -10.53
C LEU A 140 3.22 6.39 -10.62
N GLY A 141 3.02 7.51 -11.32
CA GLY A 141 1.75 8.19 -11.47
C GLY A 141 1.30 8.98 -10.23
N GLU A 142 0.11 9.57 -10.30
CA GLU A 142 -0.46 10.35 -9.20
C GLU A 142 -0.71 9.46 -7.97
N LYS A 143 -0.20 9.88 -6.80
CA LYS A 143 -0.24 9.12 -5.54
C LYS A 143 -0.79 9.96 -4.39
N ARG A 144 -2.07 10.28 -4.44
CA ARG A 144 -2.79 10.90 -3.32
C ARG A 144 -3.64 9.90 -2.56
N CYS A 145 -3.95 10.21 -1.30
CA CYS A 145 -4.90 9.43 -0.52
C CYS A 145 -6.31 9.54 -1.11
N THR A 146 -6.99 8.42 -1.27
CA THR A 146 -8.36 8.32 -1.80
C THR A 146 -9.38 7.90 -0.74
N ALA A 147 -8.97 7.82 0.53
CA ALA A 147 -9.84 7.50 1.66
C ALA A 147 -11.04 8.46 1.72
N GLY A 148 -12.24 7.90 1.80
CA GLY A 148 -13.48 8.66 1.81
C GLY A 148 -13.87 9.34 0.48
N GLU A 149 -13.10 9.16 -0.60
CA GLU A 149 -13.43 9.61 -1.97
C GLU A 149 -13.82 8.44 -2.88
N TYR A 150 -12.86 7.55 -3.15
CA TYR A 150 -12.99 6.38 -4.01
C TYR A 150 -12.76 5.08 -3.27
N ASN A 151 -12.29 5.15 -2.04
CA ASN A 151 -11.95 4.01 -1.21
C ASN A 151 -12.66 4.13 0.15
N LEU A 152 -13.35 3.07 0.53
CA LEU A 152 -13.95 2.85 1.84
C LEU A 152 -13.68 1.40 2.24
N CYS A 153 -13.70 1.14 3.53
CA CYS A 153 -13.72 -0.22 4.06
C CYS A 153 -15.03 -0.42 4.81
N VAL A 154 -15.62 -1.60 4.65
CA VAL A 154 -16.77 -2.05 5.44
C VAL A 154 -16.35 -3.28 6.20
N GLU A 155 -16.41 -3.22 7.52
CA GLU A 155 -16.09 -4.33 8.40
C GLU A 155 -17.23 -5.38 8.41
N PRO A 156 -16.99 -6.61 8.86
CA PRO A 156 -17.99 -7.67 8.84
C PRO A 156 -19.27 -7.38 9.64
N ASP A 157 -19.21 -6.48 10.61
CA ASP A 157 -20.34 -6.03 11.43
C ASP A 157 -21.07 -4.81 10.84
N GLY A 158 -20.63 -4.36 9.65
CA GLY A 158 -21.22 -3.24 8.93
C GLY A 158 -20.60 -1.86 9.23
N GLU A 159 -19.61 -1.78 10.11
CA GLU A 159 -18.88 -0.53 10.35
C GLU A 159 -18.19 -0.03 9.09
N VAL A 160 -18.35 1.26 8.79
CA VAL A 160 -17.75 1.92 7.63
C VAL A 160 -16.52 2.73 8.07
N LEU A 161 -15.38 2.43 7.47
CA LEU A 161 -14.11 3.11 7.72
C LEU A 161 -13.67 3.90 6.48
N PRO A 162 -12.92 5.00 6.64
CA PRO A 162 -12.38 5.76 5.49
C PRO A 162 -11.45 4.94 4.58
N CYS A 163 -10.69 4.00 5.15
CA CYS A 163 -9.92 2.97 4.46
C CYS A 163 -9.60 1.83 5.43
N GLN A 164 -9.14 0.69 4.93
CA GLN A 164 -8.80 -0.51 5.71
C GLN A 164 -7.73 -0.32 6.80
N SER A 165 -7.03 0.80 6.79
CA SER A 165 -5.99 1.11 7.79
C SER A 165 -6.38 2.24 8.75
N TRP A 166 -7.54 2.86 8.55
CA TRP A 166 -8.02 3.98 9.37
C TRP A 166 -9.17 3.51 10.25
N TYR A 167 -8.87 2.94 11.42
CA TYR A 167 -9.82 2.33 12.37
C TYR A 167 -10.62 3.38 13.17
N GLU A 168 -11.35 4.24 12.47
CA GLU A 168 -12.27 5.23 13.03
C GLU A 168 -13.58 5.11 12.26
N SER A 169 -14.68 4.78 12.96
CA SER A 169 -15.97 4.54 12.34
C SER A 169 -16.59 5.80 11.80
N ALA A 170 -17.06 5.76 10.57
CA ALA A 170 -17.90 6.79 9.96
C ALA A 170 -19.40 6.54 10.16
N GLY A 171 -19.78 5.40 10.72
CA GLY A 171 -21.14 4.90 10.91
C GLY A 171 -21.26 3.44 10.47
N ASN A 172 -22.46 2.88 10.55
CA ASN A 172 -22.71 1.48 10.22
C ASN A 172 -23.72 1.36 9.08
N ILE A 173 -23.32 0.70 7.98
CA ILE A 173 -24.13 0.58 6.76
C ILE A 173 -25.41 -0.24 6.96
N LEU A 174 -25.48 -1.07 8.02
CA LEU A 174 -26.66 -1.88 8.33
C LEU A 174 -27.74 -1.12 9.11
N THR A 175 -27.35 -0.03 9.80
CA THR A 175 -28.23 0.69 10.72
C THR A 175 -28.44 2.15 10.36
N ASP A 176 -27.46 2.79 9.72
CA ASP A 176 -27.46 4.22 9.46
C ASP A 176 -27.81 4.53 8.00
N PRO A 177 -28.51 5.64 7.72
CA PRO A 177 -28.71 6.10 6.37
C PRO A 177 -27.36 6.41 5.70
N TRP A 178 -27.18 5.97 4.45
CA TRP A 178 -25.93 6.20 3.70
C TRP A 178 -25.52 7.68 3.65
N GLU A 179 -26.48 8.57 3.48
CA GLU A 179 -26.26 10.02 3.44
C GLU A 179 -25.63 10.55 4.72
N SER A 180 -25.99 9.99 5.89
CA SER A 180 -25.41 10.38 7.17
C SER A 180 -23.98 9.89 7.34
N ILE A 181 -23.67 8.68 6.86
CA ILE A 181 -22.31 8.13 6.81
C ILE A 181 -21.44 8.96 5.87
N TRP A 182 -21.89 9.12 4.63
CA TRP A 182 -21.13 9.79 3.57
C TRP A 182 -20.87 11.26 3.85
N ASN A 183 -21.85 11.98 4.40
CA ASN A 183 -21.74 13.40 4.74
C ASN A 183 -21.33 13.64 6.19
N GLY A 184 -21.04 12.59 6.94
CA GLY A 184 -20.52 12.66 8.30
C GLY A 184 -19.16 13.38 8.36
N GLU A 185 -18.82 13.89 9.52
CA GLU A 185 -17.62 14.72 9.72
C GLU A 185 -16.33 13.99 9.30
N LEU A 186 -16.20 12.71 9.64
CA LEU A 186 -15.00 11.92 9.35
C LEU A 186 -14.74 11.80 7.84
N LEU A 187 -15.71 11.34 7.05
CA LEU A 187 -15.54 11.17 5.61
C LEU A 187 -15.45 12.52 4.88
N ARG A 188 -16.17 13.54 5.37
CA ARG A 188 -16.04 14.89 4.84
C ARG A 188 -14.65 15.46 5.10
N SER A 189 -14.13 15.32 6.33
CA SER A 189 -12.76 15.76 6.66
C SER A 189 -11.70 15.03 5.84
N ALA A 190 -11.93 13.74 5.54
CA ALA A 190 -11.07 12.96 4.66
C ALA A 190 -11.04 13.56 3.24
N ARG A 191 -12.18 13.88 2.64
CA ARG A 191 -12.28 14.51 1.32
C ARG A 191 -11.72 15.93 1.28
N GLU A 192 -12.01 16.73 2.31
CA GLU A 192 -11.55 18.11 2.44
C GLU A 192 -10.07 18.21 2.87
N ARG A 193 -9.46 17.08 3.24
CA ARG A 193 -8.06 16.98 3.67
C ARG A 193 -7.75 17.92 4.82
N THR A 194 -8.61 17.92 5.85
CA THR A 194 -8.51 18.87 6.97
C THR A 194 -7.23 18.69 7.79
N TRP A 195 -6.56 17.54 7.67
CA TRP A 195 -5.24 17.28 8.26
C TRP A 195 -4.09 18.03 7.55
N ALA A 196 -4.30 18.54 6.33
CA ALA A 196 -3.26 19.24 5.60
C ALA A 196 -3.03 20.61 6.23
N ASP A 197 -1.76 20.92 6.51
CA ASP A 197 -1.36 22.22 7.02
C ASP A 197 -1.37 23.32 5.94
N ASP A 198 -1.17 24.57 6.35
CA ASP A 198 -1.20 25.72 5.46
C ASP A 198 -0.08 25.66 4.39
N THR A 199 1.07 25.09 4.73
CA THR A 199 2.18 24.87 3.79
C THR A 199 1.76 23.93 2.67
N CYS A 200 1.10 22.81 3.02
CA CYS A 200 0.54 21.88 2.04
C CYS A 200 -0.55 22.55 1.19
N ARG A 201 -1.46 23.31 1.82
CA ARG A 201 -2.59 23.97 1.12
C ARG A 201 -2.13 25.04 0.14
N GLY A 202 -1.00 25.73 0.43
CA GLY A 202 -0.37 26.69 -0.46
C GLY A 202 0.53 26.06 -1.52
N CYS A 203 0.77 24.77 -1.50
CA CYS A 203 1.68 24.09 -2.41
C CYS A 203 1.07 23.88 -3.81
N VAL A 204 1.85 24.14 -4.86
CA VAL A 204 1.41 23.94 -6.26
C VAL A 204 1.05 22.49 -6.59
N HIS A 205 1.61 21.52 -5.85
CA HIS A 205 1.35 20.10 -6.03
C HIS A 205 0.20 19.57 -5.16
N PHE A 206 -0.47 20.42 -4.37
CA PHE A 206 -1.48 19.95 -3.41
C PHE A 206 -2.63 19.18 -4.05
N SER A 207 -3.07 19.58 -5.23
CA SER A 207 -4.14 18.91 -5.97
C SER A 207 -3.80 17.45 -6.34
N LEU A 208 -2.52 17.16 -6.63
CA LEU A 208 -2.02 15.84 -7.00
C LEU A 208 -1.56 15.02 -5.78
N CYS A 209 -0.92 15.69 -4.83
CA CYS A 209 -0.33 15.08 -3.65
C CYS A 209 -1.36 14.87 -2.50
N GLY A 210 -2.25 15.84 -2.30
CA GLY A 210 -3.24 15.85 -1.22
C GLY A 210 -2.66 15.85 0.19
N GLY A 211 -1.36 16.10 0.36
CA GLY A 211 -0.69 16.11 1.66
C GLY A 211 -0.26 14.71 2.18
N GLY A 212 -0.30 13.68 1.32
CA GLY A 212 0.09 12.30 1.67
C GLY A 212 -0.97 11.53 2.45
N CYS A 213 -0.54 10.54 3.23
CA CYS A 213 -1.42 9.72 4.06
C CYS A 213 -1.77 10.47 5.37
N PRO A 214 -3.06 10.60 5.74
CA PRO A 214 -3.45 11.25 6.99
C PRO A 214 -2.94 10.53 8.24
N LEU A 215 -2.78 9.21 8.18
CA LEU A 215 -2.29 8.40 9.31
C LEU A 215 -0.80 8.66 9.61
N GLU A 216 -0.03 9.05 8.62
CA GLU A 216 1.36 9.46 8.81
C GLU A 216 1.45 10.75 9.65
N LYS A 217 0.52 11.69 9.45
CA LYS A 217 0.47 12.94 10.25
C LYS A 217 -0.13 12.76 11.63
N LYS A 218 -1.21 11.99 11.77
CA LYS A 218 -1.84 11.69 13.06
C LYS A 218 -0.85 11.06 14.05
N ASN A 219 0.11 10.28 13.56
CA ASN A 219 1.05 9.50 14.36
C ASN A 219 2.48 10.09 14.39
N GLY A 220 2.66 11.36 14.06
CA GLY A 220 3.89 12.10 14.29
C GLY A 220 4.93 12.07 13.17
N GLY A 221 4.56 11.69 11.96
CA GLY A 221 5.44 11.83 10.80
C GLY A 221 5.67 13.32 10.45
N PRO A 222 6.92 13.85 10.46
CA PRO A 222 7.16 15.25 10.21
C PRO A 222 6.81 15.63 8.78
N CYS A 223 5.96 16.66 8.62
CA CYS A 223 6.10 17.50 7.44
C CYS A 223 7.47 18.19 7.60
N ARG A 224 8.44 17.92 6.76
CA ARG A 224 9.67 18.73 6.75
C ARG A 224 9.24 20.14 6.44
N ASP A 225 9.55 21.05 7.35
CA ASP A 225 9.49 22.47 7.09
C ASP A 225 10.24 22.71 5.78
N SER A 226 9.49 23.25 4.84
CA SER A 226 9.85 23.82 3.54
C SER A 226 11.36 24.06 3.30
N MET A 227 11.80 23.55 2.18
CA MET A 227 12.84 24.30 1.42
C MET A 227 12.30 25.62 0.92
#